data_413a778fb134e211fc65cda012d8fdcc
#
_entry.id   413a778fb134e211fc65cda012d8fdcc
#
_cell.length_a   1.000
_cell.length_b   1.000
_cell.length_c   1.000
_cell.angle_alpha   90.00
_cell.angle_beta   90.00
_cell.angle_gamma   90.00
#
_symmetry.space_group_name_H-M   'P 1'
#
loop_
_entity.id
_entity.type
_entity.pdbx_description
1 polymer ?
#
loop_
_entity_poly.entity_id
_entity_poly.type
_entity_poly.pdbx_seq_one_letter_code
_entity_poly.pdbx_strand_id
1 'polypeptide(L)'
;MIFGGLAPIFFLAAAGGAIAQETSCAAPCPLSRADAEAILARQQARSATLAAAVPPKLLAKVKNTQQRRRVKGEFHDQFAASKVLAWAVTAPGSAAGDILEIGASNGAGTTGILARALKAAIAAGTSSENRHLLSLEVRPEKFLVGEAFRKAQRWPSQLMLASSINESQFPSQHDPQRPESATWLRRERESAREHQVGVLGPLCASRRYGLLNVDGGAFTGWAEWDIIRQLCSRVAWVALDDTDFKTRMMLEYARAHPAEWEVVYEETVSQELKGGMLIKHYRTGSRSARGEHKATLDALVAAPVRAGATPLYRNFALLRNRAATENRG
;
A
#
# COMPACT_ATOMS: atom_id res chain seq x y z
N MET A 1 -18.91 45.13 -41.04
CA MET A 1 -19.90 44.52 -40.16
C MET A 1 -20.00 43.07 -40.49
N ILE A 2 -19.33 42.21 -39.78
CA ILE A 2 -19.51 40.75 -39.84
C ILE A 2 -19.47 40.24 -38.40
N PHE A 3 -20.62 39.84 -37.91
CA PHE A 3 -20.77 39.24 -36.58
C PHE A 3 -20.33 37.76 -36.65
N GLY A 4 -19.27 37.41 -35.97
CA GLY A 4 -18.84 36.05 -35.72
C GLY A 4 -19.47 35.52 -34.44
N GLY A 5 -20.41 34.61 -34.55
CA GLY A 5 -21.08 33.96 -33.43
C GLY A 5 -20.14 33.00 -32.71
N LEU A 6 -19.98 33.19 -31.41
CA LEU A 6 -19.40 32.22 -30.49
C LEU A 6 -20.43 31.11 -30.22
N ALA A 7 -20.13 29.90 -30.66
CA ALA A 7 -20.91 28.71 -30.29
C ALA A 7 -20.56 28.32 -28.83
N PRO A 8 -21.52 27.98 -27.99
CA PRO A 8 -21.28 27.49 -26.66
C PRO A 8 -20.72 26.08 -26.71
N ILE A 9 -19.56 25.89 -26.11
CA ILE A 9 -18.98 24.56 -25.85
C ILE A 9 -19.84 23.91 -24.76
N PHE A 10 -20.69 22.99 -25.19
CA PHE A 10 -21.37 22.09 -24.25
C PHE A 10 -20.34 21.15 -23.62
N PHE A 11 -20.07 21.34 -22.35
CA PHE A 11 -19.48 20.30 -21.51
C PHE A 11 -20.49 19.16 -21.40
N LEU A 12 -20.26 18.09 -22.13
CA LEU A 12 -20.91 16.81 -21.86
C LEU A 12 -20.36 16.32 -20.51
N ALA A 13 -21.16 16.51 -19.47
CA ALA A 13 -21.01 15.78 -18.23
C ALA A 13 -21.19 14.29 -18.59
N ALA A 14 -20.07 13.56 -18.62
CA ALA A 14 -20.13 12.11 -18.73
C ALA A 14 -20.90 11.61 -17.51
N ALA A 15 -22.14 11.21 -17.75
CA ALA A 15 -22.94 10.45 -16.80
C ALA A 15 -22.11 9.21 -16.46
N GLY A 16 -21.55 9.20 -15.26
CA GLY A 16 -20.94 8.04 -14.66
C GLY A 16 -22.00 6.98 -14.47
N GLY A 17 -22.16 6.14 -15.47
CA GLY A 17 -22.90 4.90 -15.34
C GLY A 17 -22.22 4.08 -14.25
N ALA A 18 -22.80 4.09 -13.05
CA ALA A 18 -22.48 3.14 -12.01
C ALA A 18 -22.75 1.76 -12.60
N ILE A 19 -21.68 1.07 -13.01
CA ILE A 19 -21.72 -0.36 -13.23
C ILE A 19 -21.85 -0.95 -11.83
N ALA A 20 -23.08 -1.09 -11.37
CA ALA A 20 -23.42 -1.92 -10.24
C ALA A 20 -23.11 -3.35 -10.66
N GLN A 21 -21.87 -3.78 -10.43
CA GLN A 21 -21.54 -5.19 -10.40
C GLN A 21 -22.18 -5.76 -9.15
N GLU A 22 -23.39 -6.28 -9.27
CA GLU A 22 -23.91 -7.32 -8.38
C GLU A 22 -23.06 -8.57 -8.54
N THR A 23 -21.83 -8.53 -8.05
CA THR A 23 -21.15 -9.74 -7.65
C THR A 23 -21.73 -10.10 -6.29
N SER A 24 -22.72 -10.99 -6.29
CA SER A 24 -23.08 -11.77 -5.11
C SER A 24 -21.82 -12.53 -4.64
N CYS A 25 -20.95 -11.83 -3.93
CA CYS A 25 -19.96 -12.46 -3.10
C CYS A 25 -20.73 -13.08 -1.93
N ALA A 26 -21.03 -14.37 -2.03
CA ALA A 26 -21.32 -15.16 -0.84
C ALA A 26 -20.18 -14.83 0.14
N ALA A 27 -20.53 -14.29 1.31
CA ALA A 27 -19.54 -13.93 2.32
C ALA A 27 -18.59 -15.12 2.48
N PRO A 28 -17.28 -14.93 2.38
CA PRO A 28 -16.35 -16.05 2.52
C PRO A 28 -16.63 -16.70 3.87
N CYS A 29 -16.90 -18.01 3.89
CA CYS A 29 -17.03 -18.75 5.13
C CYS A 29 -15.82 -18.38 6.00
N PRO A 30 -16.03 -17.98 7.26
CA PRO A 30 -14.92 -17.59 8.11
C PRO A 30 -13.99 -18.80 8.23
N LEU A 31 -12.76 -18.65 7.71
CA LEU A 31 -11.70 -19.65 7.89
C LEU A 31 -11.52 -19.90 9.37
N SER A 32 -11.46 -21.16 9.77
CA SER A 32 -11.06 -21.47 11.14
C SER A 32 -9.65 -20.91 11.38
N ARG A 33 -9.34 -20.56 12.61
CA ARG A 33 -8.00 -20.09 12.97
C ARG A 33 -6.92 -21.14 12.63
N ALA A 34 -7.22 -22.42 12.83
CA ALA A 34 -6.32 -23.53 12.50
C ALA A 34 -6.04 -23.62 10.99
N ASP A 35 -7.06 -23.45 10.15
CA ASP A 35 -6.87 -23.44 8.70
C ASP A 35 -6.05 -22.24 8.25
N ALA A 36 -6.31 -21.07 8.83
CA ALA A 36 -5.54 -19.86 8.57
C ALA A 36 -4.06 -20.05 8.92
N GLU A 37 -3.77 -20.59 10.11
CA GLU A 37 -2.40 -20.88 10.57
C GLU A 37 -1.71 -21.92 9.67
N ALA A 38 -2.41 -22.96 9.22
CA ALA A 38 -1.87 -23.96 8.31
C ALA A 38 -1.52 -23.39 6.92
N ILE A 39 -2.36 -22.49 6.38
CA ILE A 39 -2.08 -21.77 5.13
C ILE A 39 -0.81 -20.92 5.29
N LEU A 40 -0.74 -20.14 6.35
CA LEU A 40 0.39 -19.25 6.62
C LEU A 40 1.69 -20.01 6.81
N ALA A 41 1.66 -21.12 7.55
CA ALA A 41 2.83 -21.99 7.76
C ALA A 41 3.41 -22.50 6.44
N ARG A 42 2.56 -22.95 5.51
CA ARG A 42 3.00 -23.40 4.17
C ARG A 42 3.67 -22.28 3.39
N GLN A 43 3.08 -21.09 3.36
CA GLN A 43 3.65 -19.96 2.64
C GLN A 43 4.95 -19.45 3.28
N GLN A 44 5.05 -19.48 4.61
CA GLN A 44 6.29 -19.17 5.33
C GLN A 44 7.40 -20.16 5.01
N ALA A 45 7.12 -21.46 5.00
CA ALA A 45 8.10 -22.50 4.63
C ALA A 45 8.63 -22.30 3.20
N ARG A 46 7.72 -22.05 2.24
CA ARG A 46 8.10 -21.74 0.84
C ARG A 46 8.99 -20.50 0.77
N SER A 47 8.61 -19.44 1.48
CA SER A 47 9.37 -18.18 1.54
C SER A 47 10.75 -18.40 2.16
N ALA A 48 10.85 -19.17 3.24
CA ALA A 48 12.12 -19.48 3.90
C ALA A 48 13.08 -20.27 2.99
N THR A 49 12.56 -21.24 2.25
CA THR A 49 13.34 -22.00 1.27
C THR A 49 13.93 -21.09 0.20
N LEU A 50 13.10 -20.20 -0.38
CA LEU A 50 13.58 -19.26 -1.39
C LEU A 50 14.53 -18.22 -0.81
N ALA A 51 14.26 -17.71 0.39
CA ALA A 51 15.12 -16.76 1.10
C ALA A 51 16.51 -17.34 1.41
N ALA A 52 16.60 -18.64 1.68
CA ALA A 52 17.89 -19.33 1.86
C ALA A 52 18.73 -19.34 0.58
N ALA A 53 18.08 -19.35 -0.58
CA ALA A 53 18.72 -19.37 -1.90
C ALA A 53 19.15 -17.98 -2.42
N VAL A 54 19.07 -16.90 -1.61
CA VAL A 54 19.50 -15.56 -2.03
C VAL A 54 20.96 -15.59 -2.47
N PRO A 55 21.29 -15.29 -3.76
CA PRO A 55 22.64 -15.40 -4.26
C PRO A 55 23.60 -14.42 -3.59
N PRO A 56 24.83 -14.84 -3.19
CA PRO A 56 25.81 -13.93 -2.58
C PRO A 56 26.12 -12.69 -3.44
N LYS A 57 26.12 -12.85 -4.76
CA LYS A 57 26.30 -11.73 -5.70
C LYS A 57 25.18 -10.68 -5.59
N LEU A 58 23.94 -11.11 -5.38
CA LEU A 58 22.82 -10.20 -5.18
C LEU A 58 22.96 -9.43 -3.85
N LEU A 59 23.35 -10.11 -2.78
CA LEU A 59 23.60 -9.50 -1.49
C LEU A 59 24.73 -8.45 -1.55
N ALA A 60 25.82 -8.75 -2.25
CA ALA A 60 26.91 -7.80 -2.50
C ALA A 60 26.45 -6.59 -3.32
N LYS A 61 25.66 -6.82 -4.38
CA LYS A 61 25.09 -5.75 -5.22
C LYS A 61 24.21 -4.81 -4.40
N VAL A 62 23.35 -5.34 -3.54
CA VAL A 62 22.47 -4.54 -2.69
C VAL A 62 23.28 -3.70 -1.70
N LYS A 63 24.29 -4.27 -1.03
CA LYS A 63 25.20 -3.54 -0.13
C LYS A 63 25.88 -2.38 -0.86
N ASN A 64 26.43 -2.62 -2.05
CA ASN A 64 27.10 -1.59 -2.85
C ASN A 64 26.14 -0.49 -3.33
N THR A 65 24.91 -0.86 -3.68
CA THR A 65 23.89 0.10 -4.12
C THR A 65 23.52 1.06 -3.00
N GLN A 66 23.48 0.57 -1.77
CA GLN A 66 23.23 1.40 -0.60
C GLN A 66 24.36 2.39 -0.32
N GLN A 67 25.61 1.93 -0.42
CA GLN A 67 26.78 2.82 -0.27
C GLN A 67 26.74 3.98 -1.27
N ARG A 68 26.23 3.74 -2.49
CA ARG A 68 26.12 4.76 -3.53
C ARG A 68 24.89 5.65 -3.43
N ARG A 69 24.00 5.46 -2.41
CA ARG A 69 22.75 6.22 -2.21
C ARG A 69 21.83 6.30 -3.45
N ARG A 70 21.90 5.32 -4.36
CA ARG A 70 21.15 5.31 -5.63
C ARG A 70 20.14 4.18 -5.71
N VAL A 71 19.51 3.82 -4.60
CA VAL A 71 18.35 2.92 -4.67
C VAL A 71 17.17 3.76 -5.13
N LYS A 72 16.82 3.65 -6.40
CA LYS A 72 15.56 4.18 -6.93
C LYS A 72 14.45 3.21 -6.51
N GLY A 73 13.91 3.40 -5.32
CA GLY A 73 12.60 2.88 -4.99
C GLY A 73 11.56 3.87 -5.55
N GLU A 74 10.40 3.38 -5.91
CA GLU A 74 9.28 4.24 -6.31
C GLU A 74 8.86 5.16 -5.16
N PHE A 75 9.03 4.68 -3.91
CA PHE A 75 8.77 5.42 -2.68
C PHE A 75 10.10 5.66 -1.95
N HIS A 76 10.46 6.90 -1.68
CA HIS A 76 11.71 7.25 -1.02
C HIS A 76 11.57 8.47 -0.11
N ASP A 77 12.59 8.75 0.72
CA ASP A 77 12.56 9.74 1.79
C ASP A 77 12.27 11.19 1.35
N GLN A 78 12.34 11.51 0.06
CA GLN A 78 12.02 12.85 -0.46
C GLN A 78 10.51 13.12 -0.57
N PHE A 79 9.66 12.08 -0.56
CA PHE A 79 8.21 12.26 -0.56
C PHE A 79 7.71 12.67 0.82
N ALA A 80 6.76 13.61 0.87
CA ALA A 80 6.09 13.98 2.10
C ALA A 80 5.32 12.78 2.67
N ALA A 81 4.66 12.00 1.80
CA ALA A 81 4.00 10.75 2.16
C ALA A 81 4.89 9.76 2.92
N SER A 82 6.21 9.73 2.63
CA SER A 82 7.15 8.84 3.35
C SER A 82 7.27 9.19 4.82
N LYS A 83 7.20 10.48 5.16
CA LYS A 83 7.23 10.94 6.56
C LYS A 83 5.93 10.60 7.27
N VAL A 84 4.80 10.77 6.58
CA VAL A 84 3.48 10.42 7.11
C VAL A 84 3.39 8.92 7.36
N LEU A 85 3.88 8.10 6.43
CA LEU A 85 3.94 6.66 6.59
C LEU A 85 4.85 6.23 7.76
N ALA A 86 6.03 6.87 7.90
CA ALA A 86 6.92 6.62 9.03
C ALA A 86 6.28 7.02 10.36
N TRP A 87 5.56 8.15 10.42
CA TRP A 87 4.79 8.57 11.59
C TRP A 87 3.67 7.58 11.93
N ALA A 88 2.96 7.05 10.92
CA ALA A 88 1.88 6.09 11.11
C ALA A 88 2.33 4.82 11.85
N VAL A 89 3.61 4.47 11.79
CA VAL A 89 4.17 3.34 12.56
C VAL A 89 4.01 3.54 14.07
N THR A 90 4.11 4.77 14.57
CA THR A 90 4.01 5.11 16.00
C THR A 90 2.72 5.85 16.35
N ALA A 91 1.85 6.08 15.39
CA ALA A 91 0.58 6.79 15.59
C ALA A 91 -0.30 6.08 16.65
N PRO A 92 -1.15 6.83 17.35
CA PRO A 92 -2.04 6.26 18.37
C PRO A 92 -2.82 5.06 17.83
N GLY A 93 -2.79 3.96 18.56
CA GLY A 93 -3.42 2.72 18.13
C GLY A 93 -2.58 1.84 17.19
N SER A 94 -1.63 2.38 16.45
CA SER A 94 -0.75 1.61 15.58
C SER A 94 0.16 0.66 16.38
N ALA A 95 0.72 1.12 17.49
CA ALA A 95 1.66 0.33 18.30
C ALA A 95 1.04 -0.93 18.91
N ALA A 96 -0.29 -1.07 18.90
CA ALA A 96 -1.00 -2.21 19.50
C ALA A 96 -1.03 -3.47 18.61
N GLY A 97 -0.44 -3.45 17.43
CA GLY A 97 -0.40 -4.58 16.50
C GLY A 97 0.78 -4.52 15.56
N ASP A 98 0.96 -5.59 14.81
CA ASP A 98 1.99 -5.68 13.78
C ASP A 98 1.73 -4.70 12.63
N ILE A 99 2.69 -4.60 11.72
CA ILE A 99 2.57 -3.87 10.47
C ILE A 99 2.46 -4.89 9.34
N LEU A 100 1.47 -4.72 8.47
CA LEU A 100 1.34 -5.50 7.24
C LEU A 100 1.50 -4.59 6.04
N GLU A 101 2.37 -4.97 5.12
CA GLU A 101 2.56 -4.33 3.83
C GLU A 101 2.16 -5.29 2.71
N ILE A 102 1.31 -4.82 1.80
CA ILE A 102 0.91 -5.53 0.59
C ILE A 102 1.63 -4.86 -0.58
N GLY A 103 2.48 -5.60 -1.30
CA GLY A 103 3.25 -5.08 -2.43
C GLY A 103 4.63 -4.54 -2.03
N ALA A 104 5.48 -5.39 -1.45
CA ALA A 104 6.83 -5.01 -1.03
C ALA A 104 7.75 -4.60 -2.18
N SER A 105 7.44 -5.01 -3.40
CA SER A 105 8.28 -4.80 -4.58
C SER A 105 9.72 -5.29 -4.32
N ASN A 106 10.73 -4.46 -4.58
CA ASN A 106 12.13 -4.81 -4.31
C ASN A 106 12.59 -4.54 -2.86
N GLY A 107 11.68 -4.18 -1.96
CA GLY A 107 11.96 -3.91 -0.55
C GLY A 107 12.69 -2.58 -0.27
N ALA A 108 13.11 -1.84 -1.29
CA ALA A 108 13.90 -0.62 -1.10
C ALA A 108 13.06 0.64 -0.84
N GLY A 109 11.79 0.61 -1.27
CA GLY A 109 10.82 1.70 -1.17
C GLY A 109 10.12 1.73 0.18
N THR A 110 8.83 1.47 0.14
CA THR A 110 7.90 1.51 1.27
C THR A 110 8.33 0.58 2.41
N THR A 111 8.71 -0.67 2.09
CA THR A 111 9.26 -1.62 3.07
C THR A 111 10.44 -1.02 3.85
N GLY A 112 11.35 -0.35 3.15
CA GLY A 112 12.51 0.30 3.79
C GLY A 112 12.12 1.43 4.73
N ILE A 113 11.09 2.23 4.40
CA ILE A 113 10.58 3.31 5.26
C ILE A 113 9.95 2.73 6.51
N LEU A 114 9.05 1.76 6.37
CA LEU A 114 8.37 1.09 7.48
C LEU A 114 9.36 0.40 8.41
N ALA A 115 10.33 -0.33 7.86
CA ALA A 115 11.34 -1.05 8.63
C ALA A 115 12.25 -0.12 9.43
N ARG A 116 12.69 1.00 8.83
CA ARG A 116 13.50 2.01 9.55
C ARG A 116 12.71 2.71 10.64
N ALA A 117 11.44 3.07 10.36
CA ALA A 117 10.56 3.68 11.34
C ALA A 117 10.30 2.74 12.52
N LEU A 118 10.00 1.46 12.25
CA LEU A 118 9.81 0.46 13.30
C LEU A 118 11.09 0.26 14.12
N LYS A 119 12.25 0.13 13.47
CA LYS A 119 13.54 0.00 14.17
C LYS A 119 13.83 1.20 15.07
N ALA A 120 13.55 2.41 14.60
CA ALA A 120 13.70 3.63 15.39
C ALA A 120 12.71 3.67 16.57
N ALA A 121 11.46 3.26 16.37
CA ALA A 121 10.45 3.21 17.41
C ALA A 121 10.79 2.19 18.51
N ILE A 122 11.31 1.02 18.14
CA ILE A 122 11.81 0.01 19.09
C ILE A 122 12.99 0.59 19.91
N ALA A 123 13.95 1.18 19.22
CA ALA A 123 15.13 1.77 19.90
C ALA A 123 14.77 2.94 20.83
N ALA A 124 13.71 3.68 20.52
CA ALA A 124 13.18 4.76 21.37
C ALA A 124 12.22 4.28 22.49
N GLY A 125 11.94 2.98 22.58
CA GLY A 125 10.99 2.41 23.55
C GLY A 125 9.52 2.77 23.27
N THR A 126 9.20 3.34 22.11
CA THR A 126 7.83 3.71 21.72
C THR A 126 7.09 2.58 20.99
N SER A 127 7.77 1.46 20.75
CA SER A 127 7.19 0.25 20.16
C SER A 127 7.78 -0.99 20.85
N SER A 128 7.00 -2.08 20.91
CA SER A 128 7.44 -3.34 21.45
C SER A 128 8.51 -3.98 20.56
N GLU A 129 9.51 -4.62 21.18
CA GLU A 129 10.50 -5.45 20.47
C GLU A 129 9.86 -6.63 19.72
N ASN A 130 8.73 -7.09 20.19
CA ASN A 130 7.95 -8.19 19.57
C ASN A 130 7.06 -7.74 18.42
N ARG A 131 7.06 -6.44 18.09
CA ARG A 131 6.30 -5.92 16.96
C ARG A 131 7.04 -6.17 15.65
N HIS A 132 6.35 -6.72 14.66
CA HIS A 132 6.93 -7.11 13.40
C HIS A 132 6.34 -6.35 12.22
N LEU A 133 7.15 -6.19 11.18
CA LEU A 133 6.71 -5.82 9.85
C LEU A 133 6.68 -7.09 8.99
N LEU A 134 5.49 -7.44 8.50
CA LEU A 134 5.32 -8.47 7.49
C LEU A 134 5.02 -7.81 6.14
N SER A 135 5.83 -8.10 5.13
CA SER A 135 5.66 -7.57 3.78
C SER A 135 5.37 -8.69 2.80
N LEU A 136 4.32 -8.54 1.99
CA LEU A 136 3.93 -9.49 0.96
C LEU A 136 4.51 -9.09 -0.39
N GLU A 137 5.07 -10.05 -1.12
CA GLU A 137 5.48 -9.90 -2.51
C GLU A 137 5.07 -11.13 -3.30
N VAL A 138 4.42 -10.92 -4.43
CA VAL A 138 3.88 -12.01 -5.26
C VAL A 138 4.91 -12.54 -6.27
N ARG A 139 5.92 -11.75 -6.62
CA ARG A 139 6.92 -12.09 -7.64
C ARG A 139 8.23 -12.59 -7.03
N PRO A 140 8.65 -13.83 -7.35
CA PRO A 140 9.86 -14.43 -6.77
C PRO A 140 11.13 -13.59 -6.97
N GLU A 141 11.30 -12.98 -8.15
CA GLU A 141 12.49 -12.18 -8.45
C GLU A 141 12.56 -10.90 -7.62
N LYS A 142 11.42 -10.25 -7.34
CA LYS A 142 11.34 -9.09 -6.46
C LYS A 142 11.53 -9.48 -4.99
N PHE A 143 10.91 -10.58 -4.59
CA PHE A 143 11.08 -11.15 -3.25
C PHE A 143 12.55 -11.41 -2.91
N LEU A 144 13.33 -12.03 -3.83
CA LEU A 144 14.76 -12.26 -3.62
C LEU A 144 15.55 -10.98 -3.42
N VAL A 145 15.23 -9.93 -4.18
CA VAL A 145 15.86 -8.60 -4.02
C VAL A 145 15.49 -8.01 -2.67
N GLY A 146 14.21 -8.05 -2.29
CA GLY A 146 13.72 -7.58 -0.98
C GLY A 146 14.38 -8.30 0.19
N GLU A 147 14.52 -9.63 0.12
CA GLU A 147 15.24 -10.43 1.12
C GLU A 147 16.72 -10.06 1.21
N ALA A 148 17.37 -9.77 0.09
CA ALA A 148 18.74 -9.29 0.10
C ALA A 148 18.86 -7.93 0.82
N PHE A 149 17.93 -7.00 0.60
CA PHE A 149 17.87 -5.73 1.32
C PHE A 149 17.63 -5.94 2.81
N ARG A 150 16.62 -6.73 3.17
CA ARG A 150 16.28 -7.04 4.56
C ARG A 150 17.49 -7.57 5.34
N LYS A 151 18.18 -8.58 4.77
CA LYS A 151 19.39 -9.17 5.37
C LYS A 151 20.53 -8.18 5.47
N ALA A 152 20.79 -7.39 4.42
CA ALA A 152 21.88 -6.40 4.41
C ALA A 152 21.66 -5.29 5.45
N GLN A 153 20.41 -4.90 5.70
CA GLN A 153 20.04 -3.81 6.63
C GLN A 153 19.71 -4.29 8.04
N ARG A 154 19.58 -5.60 8.25
CA ARG A 154 19.12 -6.17 9.54
C ARG A 154 17.79 -5.52 9.97
N TRP A 155 16.82 -5.45 9.04
CA TRP A 155 15.52 -4.90 9.35
C TRP A 155 14.70 -5.83 10.24
N PRO A 156 13.90 -5.31 11.19
CA PRO A 156 12.95 -6.08 11.98
C PRO A 156 11.72 -6.41 11.16
N SER A 157 11.90 -7.11 10.06
CA SER A 157 10.85 -7.43 9.08
C SER A 157 10.98 -8.85 8.58
N GLN A 158 9.85 -9.38 8.13
CA GLN A 158 9.74 -10.65 7.43
C GLN A 158 9.13 -10.38 6.06
N LEU A 159 9.70 -10.94 5.00
CA LEU A 159 9.05 -10.99 3.70
C LEU A 159 8.37 -12.34 3.52
N MET A 160 7.20 -12.33 2.90
CA MET A 160 6.46 -13.54 2.52
C MET A 160 6.20 -13.50 1.01
N LEU A 161 6.63 -14.55 0.32
CA LEU A 161 6.31 -14.76 -1.08
C LEU A 161 4.89 -15.31 -1.19
N ALA A 162 3.90 -14.45 -1.41
CA ALA A 162 2.50 -14.82 -1.43
C ALA A 162 1.64 -13.80 -2.20
N SER A 163 0.49 -14.24 -2.71
CA SER A 163 -0.58 -13.35 -3.16
C SER A 163 -1.43 -12.89 -1.97
N SER A 164 -1.84 -11.63 -1.96
CA SER A 164 -2.80 -11.11 -0.98
C SER A 164 -4.18 -11.73 -1.13
N ILE A 165 -4.62 -11.97 -2.38
CA ILE A 165 -5.95 -12.47 -2.76
C ILE A 165 -5.86 -13.75 -3.59
N ASN A 166 -6.97 -14.49 -3.67
CA ASN A 166 -7.11 -15.64 -4.57
C ASN A 166 -7.28 -15.18 -6.02
N GLU A 167 -6.92 -16.04 -6.97
CA GLU A 167 -7.16 -15.78 -8.40
C GLU A 167 -8.63 -15.48 -8.72
N SER A 168 -9.57 -16.19 -8.09
CA SER A 168 -11.01 -16.00 -8.29
C SER A 168 -11.55 -14.64 -7.85
N GLN A 169 -10.80 -13.89 -7.06
CA GLN A 169 -11.18 -12.56 -6.56
C GLN A 169 -10.77 -11.40 -7.50
N PHE A 170 -10.03 -11.70 -8.57
CA PHE A 170 -9.72 -10.71 -9.59
C PHE A 170 -10.96 -10.36 -10.43
N PRO A 171 -11.08 -9.13 -10.91
CA PRO A 171 -12.15 -8.75 -11.80
C PRO A 171 -12.13 -9.58 -13.09
N SER A 172 -13.30 -9.88 -13.65
CA SER A 172 -13.41 -10.65 -14.89
C SER A 172 -12.91 -9.89 -16.12
N GLN A 173 -12.98 -8.55 -16.07
CA GLN A 173 -12.65 -7.67 -17.18
C GLN A 173 -11.55 -6.67 -16.77
N HIS A 174 -10.79 -6.24 -17.76
CA HIS A 174 -9.85 -5.13 -17.66
C HIS A 174 -10.52 -3.80 -18.01
N ASP A 175 -9.84 -2.69 -17.70
CA ASP A 175 -10.30 -1.37 -18.11
C ASP A 175 -10.16 -1.19 -19.64
N PRO A 176 -11.25 -1.09 -20.40
CA PRO A 176 -11.19 -0.97 -21.85
C PRO A 176 -10.54 0.34 -22.32
N GLN A 177 -10.49 1.36 -21.45
CA GLN A 177 -9.86 2.64 -21.77
C GLN A 177 -8.32 2.58 -21.65
N ARG A 178 -7.78 1.48 -21.12
CA ARG A 178 -6.35 1.25 -20.94
C ARG A 178 -5.94 -0.09 -21.57
N PRO A 179 -5.53 -0.12 -22.84
CA PRO A 179 -5.21 -1.36 -23.56
C PRO A 179 -4.18 -2.23 -22.85
N GLU A 180 -3.20 -1.62 -22.18
CA GLU A 180 -2.18 -2.31 -21.39
C GLU A 180 -2.75 -3.05 -20.16
N SER A 181 -3.94 -2.66 -19.70
CA SER A 181 -4.57 -3.23 -18.51
C SER A 181 -4.91 -4.71 -18.68
N ALA A 182 -5.21 -5.17 -19.88
CA ALA A 182 -5.43 -6.58 -20.18
C ALA A 182 -4.18 -7.43 -19.87
N THR A 183 -3.02 -6.93 -20.27
CA THR A 183 -1.74 -7.61 -20.01
C THR A 183 -1.38 -7.60 -18.52
N TRP A 184 -1.65 -6.51 -17.82
CA TRP A 184 -1.41 -6.42 -16.38
C TRP A 184 -2.34 -7.35 -15.60
N LEU A 185 -3.63 -7.36 -15.89
CA LEU A 185 -4.60 -8.26 -15.26
C LEU A 185 -4.21 -9.73 -15.45
N ARG A 186 -3.83 -10.12 -16.67
CA ARG A 186 -3.38 -11.48 -16.94
C ARG A 186 -2.17 -11.85 -16.09
N ARG A 187 -1.13 -11.01 -16.06
CA ARG A 187 0.10 -11.26 -15.29
C ARG A 187 -0.16 -11.33 -13.78
N GLU A 188 -1.02 -10.49 -13.26
CA GLU A 188 -1.38 -10.50 -11.85
C GLU A 188 -2.14 -11.77 -11.48
N ARG A 189 -3.09 -12.21 -12.33
CA ARG A 189 -3.80 -13.49 -12.16
C ARG A 189 -2.86 -14.70 -12.22
N GLU A 190 -1.95 -14.72 -13.20
CA GLU A 190 -0.94 -15.78 -13.31
C GLU A 190 -0.09 -15.84 -12.05
N SER A 191 0.38 -14.70 -11.56
CA SER A 191 1.13 -14.63 -10.30
C SER A 191 0.32 -15.12 -9.09
N ALA A 192 -0.96 -14.76 -8.98
CA ALA A 192 -1.82 -15.22 -7.90
C ALA A 192 -2.06 -16.75 -7.98
N ARG A 193 -2.27 -17.28 -9.20
CA ARG A 193 -2.44 -18.73 -9.44
C ARG A 193 -1.25 -19.54 -8.97
N GLU A 194 -0.02 -19.06 -9.16
CA GLU A 194 1.19 -19.72 -8.69
C GLU A 194 1.26 -19.86 -7.17
N HIS A 195 0.55 -19.01 -6.43
CA HIS A 195 0.47 -19.05 -4.98
C HIS A 195 -0.70 -19.88 -4.45
N GLN A 196 -1.66 -20.25 -5.31
CA GLN A 196 -2.83 -21.08 -5.04
C GLN A 196 -3.85 -20.46 -4.07
N VAL A 197 -3.40 -19.77 -3.02
CA VAL A 197 -4.26 -19.21 -1.96
C VAL A 197 -3.81 -17.79 -1.62
N GLY A 198 -4.79 -16.88 -1.51
CA GLY A 198 -4.57 -15.55 -0.96
C GLY A 198 -4.38 -15.57 0.55
N VAL A 199 -3.39 -14.84 1.04
CA VAL A 199 -3.03 -14.89 2.47
C VAL A 199 -3.61 -13.77 3.31
N LEU A 200 -4.20 -12.73 2.72
CA LEU A 200 -4.67 -11.56 3.47
C LEU A 200 -5.77 -11.93 4.46
N GLY A 201 -6.78 -12.72 4.05
CA GLY A 201 -7.82 -13.22 4.95
C GLY A 201 -7.25 -14.03 6.11
N PRO A 202 -6.45 -15.09 5.87
CA PRO A 202 -5.73 -15.82 6.92
C PRO A 202 -4.90 -14.95 7.87
N LEU A 203 -4.18 -13.95 7.34
CA LEU A 203 -3.39 -13.02 8.15
C LEU A 203 -4.27 -12.18 9.09
N CYS A 204 -5.36 -11.61 8.56
CA CYS A 204 -6.29 -10.81 9.36
C CYS A 204 -7.04 -11.64 10.42
N ALA A 205 -7.32 -12.91 10.12
CA ALA A 205 -7.96 -13.82 11.07
C ALA A 205 -7.03 -14.27 12.22
N SER A 206 -5.72 -14.41 11.92
CA SER A 206 -4.74 -14.98 12.88
C SER A 206 -3.98 -13.91 13.67
N ARG A 207 -3.86 -12.69 13.17
CA ARG A 207 -3.02 -11.64 13.75
C ARG A 207 -3.76 -10.31 13.88
N ARG A 208 -3.26 -9.48 14.79
CA ARG A 208 -3.69 -8.10 14.92
C ARG A 208 -2.69 -7.18 14.25
N TYR A 209 -3.18 -6.34 13.35
CA TYR A 209 -2.39 -5.30 12.71
C TYR A 209 -2.77 -3.93 13.24
N GLY A 210 -1.78 -3.11 13.58
CA GLY A 210 -1.98 -1.71 13.93
C GLY A 210 -1.93 -0.79 12.71
N LEU A 211 -1.13 -1.18 11.70
CA LEU A 211 -0.97 -0.46 10.44
C LEU A 211 -0.98 -1.44 9.27
N LEU A 212 -1.79 -1.17 8.25
CA LEU A 212 -1.68 -1.77 6.93
C LEU A 212 -1.17 -0.73 5.93
N ASN A 213 -0.24 -1.14 5.07
CA ASN A 213 0.13 -0.39 3.86
C ASN A 213 -0.31 -1.17 2.63
N VAL A 214 -1.11 -0.55 1.77
CA VAL A 214 -1.68 -1.17 0.57
C VAL A 214 -1.07 -0.53 -0.66
N ASP A 215 -0.19 -1.28 -1.31
CA ASP A 215 0.48 -0.96 -2.60
C ASP A 215 0.52 -2.24 -3.46
N GLY A 216 -0.58 -2.97 -3.49
CA GLY A 216 -0.72 -4.24 -4.21
C GLY A 216 -0.69 -4.10 -5.73
N GLY A 217 -1.32 -5.06 -6.40
CA GLY A 217 -1.49 -5.05 -7.86
C GLY A 217 -2.47 -3.98 -8.34
N ALA A 218 -2.48 -3.76 -9.64
CA ALA A 218 -3.39 -2.80 -10.26
C ALA A 218 -4.87 -3.22 -10.16
N PHE A 219 -5.13 -4.52 -9.98
CA PHE A 219 -6.47 -5.11 -9.97
C PHE A 219 -6.84 -5.82 -8.66
N THR A 220 -5.98 -5.80 -7.66
CA THR A 220 -6.22 -6.47 -6.37
C THR A 220 -6.96 -5.58 -5.37
N GLY A 221 -6.89 -4.26 -5.55
CA GLY A 221 -7.26 -3.27 -4.56
C GLY A 221 -8.66 -3.44 -3.97
N TRP A 222 -9.70 -3.66 -4.79
CA TRP A 222 -11.05 -3.80 -4.27
C TRP A 222 -11.25 -5.07 -3.43
N ALA A 223 -10.71 -6.20 -3.90
CA ALA A 223 -10.77 -7.47 -3.14
C ALA A 223 -9.97 -7.39 -1.84
N GLU A 224 -8.81 -6.74 -1.86
CA GLU A 224 -8.03 -6.45 -0.65
C GLU A 224 -8.82 -5.59 0.33
N TRP A 225 -9.51 -4.55 -0.17
CA TRP A 225 -10.33 -3.67 0.65
C TRP A 225 -11.48 -4.40 1.33
N ASP A 226 -12.18 -5.26 0.58
CA ASP A 226 -13.26 -6.07 1.14
C ASP A 226 -12.76 -6.97 2.27
N ILE A 227 -11.63 -7.63 2.10
CA ILE A 227 -11.01 -8.44 3.14
C ILE A 227 -10.61 -7.56 4.35
N ILE A 228 -9.99 -6.40 4.12
CA ILE A 228 -9.57 -5.49 5.18
C ILE A 228 -10.76 -5.06 6.02
N ARG A 229 -11.84 -4.63 5.40
CA ARG A 229 -13.04 -4.16 6.10
C ARG A 229 -13.71 -5.26 6.93
N GLN A 230 -13.79 -6.46 6.37
CA GLN A 230 -14.53 -7.56 6.98
C GLN A 230 -13.73 -8.32 8.02
N LEU A 231 -12.45 -8.55 7.78
CA LEU A 231 -11.62 -9.44 8.58
C LEU A 231 -10.53 -8.75 9.39
N CYS A 232 -10.01 -7.61 8.94
CA CYS A 232 -9.02 -6.83 9.69
C CYS A 232 -9.66 -5.76 10.60
N SER A 233 -10.77 -6.05 11.24
CA SER A 233 -11.59 -5.08 11.99
C SER A 233 -10.84 -4.29 13.08
N ARG A 234 -9.70 -4.79 13.52
CA ARG A 234 -8.86 -4.18 14.56
C ARG A 234 -7.70 -3.35 14.02
N VAL A 235 -7.59 -3.19 12.71
CA VAL A 235 -6.56 -2.33 12.13
C VAL A 235 -6.88 -0.87 12.46
N ALA A 236 -5.90 -0.16 13.03
CA ALA A 236 -6.10 1.25 13.40
C ALA A 236 -5.85 2.19 12.22
N TRP A 237 -4.88 1.88 11.38
CA TRP A 237 -4.43 2.73 10.28
C TRP A 237 -4.27 1.95 8.99
N VAL A 238 -4.71 2.57 7.88
CA VAL A 238 -4.50 2.04 6.52
C VAL A 238 -3.87 3.13 5.67
N ALA A 239 -2.68 2.87 5.17
CA ALA A 239 -1.99 3.71 4.20
C ALA A 239 -2.26 3.18 2.79
N LEU A 240 -2.66 4.06 1.88
CA LEU A 240 -3.02 3.76 0.50
C LEU A 240 -2.03 4.42 -0.45
N ASP A 241 -1.35 3.65 -1.28
CA ASP A 241 -0.49 4.15 -2.35
C ASP A 241 -1.20 4.13 -3.70
N ASP A 242 -0.80 4.99 -4.64
CA ASP A 242 -1.40 5.15 -5.97
C ASP A 242 -2.94 5.36 -5.92
N THR A 243 -3.38 6.31 -5.08
CA THR A 243 -4.82 6.62 -4.85
C THR A 243 -5.54 7.19 -6.08
N ASP A 244 -4.84 7.50 -7.13
CA ASP A 244 -5.42 7.85 -8.44
C ASP A 244 -5.79 6.63 -9.29
N PHE A 245 -5.35 5.44 -8.90
CA PHE A 245 -5.59 4.22 -9.68
C PHE A 245 -5.81 2.98 -8.80
N LYS A 246 -4.77 2.38 -8.24
CA LYS A 246 -4.83 1.06 -7.58
C LYS A 246 -5.76 1.04 -6.36
N THR A 247 -5.66 2.05 -5.52
CA THR A 247 -6.38 2.17 -4.26
C THR A 247 -7.45 3.26 -4.27
N ARG A 248 -7.79 3.77 -5.45
CA ARG A 248 -8.79 4.83 -5.64
C ARG A 248 -10.13 4.48 -5.00
N MET A 249 -10.65 3.29 -5.28
CA MET A 249 -11.96 2.87 -4.77
C MET A 249 -11.97 2.73 -3.24
N MET A 250 -10.83 2.37 -2.63
CA MET A 250 -10.69 2.35 -1.17
C MET A 250 -10.82 3.74 -0.58
N LEU A 251 -10.14 4.73 -1.17
CA LEU A 251 -10.20 6.13 -0.74
C LEU A 251 -11.61 6.71 -0.93
N GLU A 252 -12.26 6.43 -2.07
CA GLU A 252 -13.65 6.85 -2.34
C GLU A 252 -14.61 6.22 -1.33
N TYR A 253 -14.46 4.93 -1.02
CA TYR A 253 -15.23 4.27 0.03
C TYR A 253 -15.06 4.96 1.40
N ALA A 254 -13.81 5.21 1.81
CA ALA A 254 -13.53 5.86 3.08
C ALA A 254 -14.17 7.26 3.18
N ARG A 255 -14.18 8.02 2.08
CA ARG A 255 -14.85 9.33 2.01
C ARG A 255 -16.37 9.24 2.10
N ALA A 256 -16.95 8.18 1.52
CA ALA A 256 -18.40 7.93 1.59
C ALA A 256 -18.87 7.40 2.95
N HIS A 257 -17.95 6.86 3.76
CA HIS A 257 -18.26 6.24 5.06
C HIS A 257 -17.45 6.90 6.20
N PRO A 258 -17.63 8.22 6.46
CA PRO A 258 -16.84 8.96 7.44
C PRO A 258 -17.09 8.53 8.89
N ALA A 259 -18.17 7.80 9.15
CA ALA A 259 -18.44 7.20 10.46
C ALA A 259 -17.49 6.01 10.76
N GLU A 260 -17.06 5.28 9.72
CA GLU A 260 -16.15 4.13 9.85
C GLU A 260 -14.69 4.55 9.67
N TRP A 261 -14.43 5.40 8.67
CA TRP A 261 -13.09 5.76 8.21
C TRP A 261 -12.89 7.26 8.18
N GLU A 262 -11.81 7.73 8.74
CA GLU A 262 -11.36 9.12 8.62
C GLU A 262 -10.19 9.21 7.66
N VAL A 263 -10.30 10.06 6.64
CA VAL A 263 -9.16 10.43 5.79
C VAL A 263 -8.35 11.48 6.55
N VAL A 264 -7.28 11.05 7.20
CA VAL A 264 -6.45 11.91 8.07
C VAL A 264 -5.44 12.70 7.28
N TYR A 265 -4.88 12.09 6.24
CA TYR A 265 -3.94 12.74 5.33
C TYR A 265 -4.20 12.30 3.89
N GLU A 266 -4.04 13.23 2.99
CA GLU A 266 -4.14 12.99 1.55
C GLU A 266 -3.12 13.84 0.81
N GLU A 267 -2.50 13.23 -0.19
CA GLU A 267 -1.53 13.87 -1.08
C GLU A 267 -1.82 13.48 -2.52
N THR A 268 -1.84 14.45 -3.41
CA THR A 268 -2.07 14.25 -4.83
C THR A 268 -0.96 14.88 -5.65
N VAL A 269 -0.65 14.26 -6.76
CA VAL A 269 0.32 14.76 -7.76
C VAL A 269 -0.42 15.52 -8.85
N SER A 270 0.15 16.63 -9.34
CA SER A 270 -0.31 17.24 -10.58
C SER A 270 -0.04 16.32 -11.77
N GLN A 271 -1.01 16.20 -12.66
CA GLN A 271 -0.94 15.36 -13.85
C GLN A 271 -1.26 16.18 -15.10
N GLU A 272 -0.59 15.89 -16.18
CA GLU A 272 -0.79 16.51 -17.49
C GLU A 272 -0.94 15.43 -18.54
N LEU A 273 -1.91 15.59 -19.43
CA LEU A 273 -2.06 14.72 -20.60
C LEU A 273 -1.30 15.35 -21.78
N LYS A 274 -0.19 14.74 -22.18
CA LYS A 274 0.63 15.19 -23.30
C LYS A 274 0.81 14.09 -24.32
N GLY A 275 0.34 14.36 -25.54
CA GLY A 275 0.40 13.38 -26.63
C GLY A 275 -0.31 12.06 -26.33
N GLY A 276 -1.44 12.09 -25.58
CA GLY A 276 -2.16 10.89 -25.16
C GLY A 276 -1.54 10.14 -23.96
N MET A 277 -0.40 10.60 -23.45
CA MET A 277 0.29 9.99 -22.33
C MET A 277 0.13 10.83 -21.05
N LEU A 278 -0.25 10.20 -19.94
CA LEU A 278 -0.38 10.86 -18.65
C LEU A 278 1.01 11.06 -18.03
N ILE A 279 1.38 12.32 -17.84
CA ILE A 279 2.65 12.71 -17.20
C ILE A 279 2.36 13.14 -15.76
N LYS A 280 3.00 12.47 -14.79
CA LYS A 280 2.92 12.83 -13.37
C LYS A 280 4.05 13.80 -13.00
N HIS A 281 3.67 14.96 -12.44
CA HIS A 281 4.60 15.99 -12.02
C HIS A 281 4.84 15.92 -10.50
N TYR A 282 5.71 15.03 -10.05
CA TYR A 282 5.98 14.79 -8.61
C TYR A 282 6.49 16.00 -7.81
N ARG A 283 6.81 17.12 -8.46
CA ARG A 283 7.21 18.37 -7.79
C ARG A 283 6.04 19.31 -7.55
N THR A 284 4.93 19.07 -8.21
CA THR A 284 3.72 19.87 -8.10
C THR A 284 2.56 18.99 -7.72
N GLY A 285 1.84 19.38 -6.70
CA GLY A 285 0.73 18.61 -6.16
C GLY A 285 0.08 19.37 -5.01
N SER A 286 -0.88 18.72 -4.37
CA SER A 286 -1.52 19.25 -3.18
C SER A 286 -1.49 18.23 -2.07
N ARG A 287 -1.61 18.71 -0.83
CA ARG A 287 -1.70 17.88 0.36
C ARG A 287 -2.69 18.48 1.34
N SER A 288 -3.34 17.63 2.11
CA SER A 288 -4.18 18.04 3.22
C SER A 288 -4.06 17.07 4.38
N ALA A 289 -3.94 17.60 5.59
CA ALA A 289 -4.08 16.85 6.83
C ALA A 289 -5.35 17.32 7.54
N ARG A 290 -6.05 16.42 8.23
CA ARG A 290 -7.34 16.67 8.84
C ARG A 290 -7.41 16.12 10.27
N GLY A 291 -8.46 16.49 10.99
CA GLY A 291 -8.73 15.98 12.32
C GLY A 291 -7.72 16.41 13.38
N GLU A 292 -7.66 15.66 14.45
CA GLU A 292 -6.82 15.94 15.62
C GLU A 292 -5.31 15.85 15.32
N HIS A 293 -4.92 15.14 14.27
CA HIS A 293 -3.52 14.97 13.88
C HIS A 293 -3.02 16.03 12.90
N LYS A 294 -3.87 16.99 12.47
CA LYS A 294 -3.55 17.99 11.46
C LYS A 294 -2.27 18.76 11.75
N ALA A 295 -2.17 19.33 12.93
CA ALA A 295 -1.01 20.16 13.31
C ALA A 295 0.30 19.34 13.28
N THR A 296 0.28 18.10 13.81
CA THR A 296 1.42 17.19 13.80
C THR A 296 1.86 16.84 12.39
N LEU A 297 0.92 16.48 11.53
CA LEU A 297 1.21 16.07 10.16
C LEU A 297 1.67 17.26 9.32
N ASP A 298 1.06 18.43 9.45
CA ASP A 298 1.49 19.65 8.75
C ASP A 298 2.93 20.03 9.14
N ALA A 299 3.27 20.00 10.42
CA ALA A 299 4.63 20.24 10.89
C ALA A 299 5.64 19.22 10.34
N LEU A 300 5.25 17.94 10.37
CA LEU A 300 6.08 16.84 9.90
C LEU A 300 6.42 16.97 8.41
N VAL A 301 5.43 17.28 7.57
CA VAL A 301 5.63 17.37 6.12
C VAL A 301 6.24 18.69 5.68
N ALA A 302 6.08 19.75 6.49
CA ALA A 302 6.74 21.03 6.25
C ALA A 302 8.25 20.97 6.50
N ALA A 303 8.70 20.11 7.42
CA ALA A 303 10.12 19.97 7.72
C ALA A 303 10.91 19.52 6.48
N PRO A 304 11.98 20.20 6.08
CA PRO A 304 12.76 19.83 4.91
C PRO A 304 13.44 18.47 5.13
N VAL A 305 13.45 17.63 4.11
CA VAL A 305 14.21 16.35 4.12
C VAL A 305 15.70 16.59 4.12
N ARG A 306 16.12 17.66 3.41
CA ARG A 306 17.47 18.23 3.38
C ARG A 306 17.33 19.73 3.15
N ALA A 307 18.27 20.52 3.64
CA ALA A 307 18.31 21.95 3.36
C ALA A 307 18.23 22.20 1.85
N GLY A 308 17.27 23.02 1.42
CA GLY A 308 17.05 23.38 0.02
C GLY A 308 16.36 22.31 -0.86
N ALA A 309 15.97 21.14 -0.33
CA ALA A 309 15.25 20.15 -1.11
C ALA A 309 13.76 20.50 -1.21
N THR A 310 13.24 20.52 -2.45
CA THR A 310 11.79 20.61 -2.69
C THR A 310 11.13 19.28 -2.37
N PRO A 311 10.04 19.25 -1.58
CA PRO A 311 9.28 18.04 -1.33
C PRO A 311 8.75 17.46 -2.64
N LEU A 312 8.75 16.15 -2.77
CA LEU A 312 8.06 15.45 -3.84
C LEU A 312 6.70 15.01 -3.34
N TYR A 313 5.70 15.07 -4.21
CA TYR A 313 4.34 14.63 -3.96
C TYR A 313 4.09 13.26 -4.60
N ARG A 314 3.11 12.54 -4.04
CA ARG A 314 2.66 11.24 -4.53
C ARG A 314 1.14 11.14 -4.36
N ASN A 315 0.48 10.27 -5.11
CA ASN A 315 -0.92 9.94 -4.86
C ASN A 315 -1.00 8.96 -3.68
N PHE A 316 -1.22 9.50 -2.49
CA PHE A 316 -1.16 8.77 -1.22
C PHE A 316 -2.25 9.24 -0.27
N ALA A 317 -2.80 8.32 0.53
CA ALA A 317 -3.68 8.68 1.63
C ALA A 317 -3.38 7.84 2.87
N LEU A 318 -3.65 8.42 4.05
CA LEU A 318 -3.64 7.73 5.33
C LEU A 318 -5.04 7.78 5.94
N LEU A 319 -5.60 6.62 6.20
CA LEU A 319 -6.91 6.42 6.79
C LEU A 319 -6.79 5.97 8.23
N ARG A 320 -7.70 6.45 9.10
CA ARG A 320 -7.90 5.97 10.47
C ARG A 320 -9.22 5.21 10.55
N ASN A 321 -9.18 4.01 11.12
CA ASN A 321 -10.38 3.24 11.45
C ASN A 321 -10.92 3.71 12.80
N ARG A 322 -12.09 4.36 12.81
CA ARG A 322 -12.72 4.91 14.01
C ARG A 322 -13.13 3.82 14.98
N ALA A 323 -13.72 2.73 14.50
CA ALA A 323 -14.16 1.62 15.34
C ALA A 323 -13.00 0.95 16.10
N ALA A 324 -11.81 0.86 15.49
CA ALA A 324 -10.63 0.27 16.13
C ALA A 324 -9.98 1.20 17.17
N THR A 325 -10.25 2.51 17.10
CA THR A 325 -9.63 3.51 17.99
C THR A 325 -10.54 3.92 19.14
N GLU A 326 -11.86 3.86 18.99
CA GLU A 326 -12.84 4.27 20.01
C GLU A 326 -13.10 3.21 21.10
N ASN A 327 -12.89 1.92 20.81
CA ASN A 327 -13.09 0.81 21.76
C ASN A 327 -11.97 0.66 22.81
N ARG A 328 -11.26 1.71 23.16
CA ARG A 328 -10.15 1.71 24.14
C ARG A 328 -10.39 2.58 25.37
N GLY A 329 -11.64 3.00 25.56
CA GLY A 329 -12.10 3.67 26.76
C GLY A 329 -12.49 2.72 27.88
#